data_3908cdb38ab096d8d7a3b783769e9acd
#
_entry.id   3908cdb38ab096d8d7a3b783769e9acd
#
_cell.length_a   1.000
_cell.length_b   1.000
_cell.length_c   1.000
_cell.angle_alpha   90.00
_cell.angle_beta   90.00
_cell.angle_gamma   90.00
#
_symmetry.space_group_name_H-M   'P 1'
#
loop_
_entity.id
_entity.type
_entity.pdbx_description
1 polymer ?
#
loop_
_entity_poly.entity_id
_entity_poly.type
_entity_poly.pdbx_seq_one_letter_code
_entity_poly.pdbx_strand_id
1 'polypeptide(L)'
;MANTSELEKGLNELKRLTGITLAVTAEDSEQEQIALEQIRCLCLAYREKYNKNDFLMGLMTGGIPSYDVQQRAARLHIAPEEERILFLIEMKEPDEIVAEILKNLFPSQTKAYIVPVSKERLAVLYPFHETKDSKDSADEHARHLAHAIVDTLNAEALAHVQVSFSQMIPSILELSGDFREASLAIKVGKLFYPEQTVFPYNELGIGRLIYQLPVSLCESFLQEVFLDKIPDKLDDETLLTINRFLQNNLNIAETSRQLHMHRNTLIYRLEQIEKRTGLDLRQFEDAMTFKIATMVMNYLHAEKEKNCTEM
;
A
#
# COMPACT_ATOMS: atom_id res chain seq x y z
N MET A 1 -17.18 49.27 -8.76
CA MET A 1 -15.72 49.30 -8.52
C MET A 1 -15.16 48.05 -7.82
N ALA A 2 -15.90 47.38 -6.92
CA ALA A 2 -15.37 46.14 -6.28
C ALA A 2 -15.34 44.92 -7.22
N ASN A 3 -16.34 44.77 -8.10
CA ASN A 3 -16.46 43.63 -9.03
C ASN A 3 -15.40 43.63 -10.13
N THR A 4 -15.05 44.83 -10.68
CA THR A 4 -14.01 44.91 -11.71
C THR A 4 -12.65 44.43 -11.22
N SER A 5 -12.30 44.72 -9.96
CA SER A 5 -11.05 44.25 -9.33
C SER A 5 -11.05 42.69 -9.13
N GLU A 6 -12.19 42.04 -8.87
CA GLU A 6 -12.28 40.59 -8.75
C GLU A 6 -12.22 39.90 -10.10
N LEU A 7 -12.83 40.48 -11.14
CA LEU A 7 -12.78 39.99 -12.51
C LEU A 7 -11.34 40.01 -13.05
N GLU A 8 -10.61 41.11 -12.82
CA GLU A 8 -9.18 41.23 -13.19
C GLU A 8 -8.33 40.18 -12.47
N LYS A 9 -8.57 39.94 -11.19
CA LYS A 9 -7.88 38.87 -10.43
C LYS A 9 -8.15 37.52 -11.03
N GLY A 10 -9.40 37.18 -11.35
CA GLY A 10 -9.78 35.93 -11.98
C GLY A 10 -9.14 35.74 -13.37
N LEU A 11 -9.11 36.77 -14.19
CA LEU A 11 -8.44 36.75 -15.50
C LEU A 11 -6.93 36.57 -15.39
N ASN A 12 -6.28 37.24 -14.43
CA ASN A 12 -4.85 37.09 -14.18
C ASN A 12 -4.52 35.67 -13.67
N GLU A 13 -5.39 35.08 -12.85
CA GLU A 13 -5.27 33.72 -12.41
C GLU A 13 -5.41 32.71 -13.57
N LEU A 14 -6.42 32.91 -14.42
CA LEU A 14 -6.63 32.10 -15.62
C LEU A 14 -5.44 32.19 -16.57
N LYS A 15 -4.90 33.40 -16.76
CA LYS A 15 -3.67 33.63 -17.56
C LYS A 15 -2.47 32.88 -16.97
N ARG A 16 -2.30 32.91 -15.65
CA ARG A 16 -1.21 32.19 -14.97
C ARG A 16 -1.35 30.67 -15.15
N LEU A 17 -2.57 30.13 -15.11
CA LEU A 17 -2.85 28.70 -15.25
C LEU A 17 -2.75 28.20 -16.68
N THR A 18 -3.22 29.00 -17.65
CA THR A 18 -3.37 28.58 -19.05
C THR A 18 -2.29 29.13 -20.00
N GLY A 19 -1.62 30.21 -19.62
CA GLY A 19 -0.76 31.01 -20.51
C GLY A 19 -1.56 31.89 -21.50
N ILE A 20 -2.90 31.81 -21.51
CA ILE A 20 -3.78 32.55 -22.44
C ILE A 20 -4.27 33.82 -21.78
N THR A 21 -4.16 34.93 -22.50
CA THR A 21 -4.75 36.22 -22.08
C THR A 21 -6.14 36.33 -22.68
N LEU A 22 -7.15 36.42 -21.83
CA LEU A 22 -8.53 36.69 -22.20
C LEU A 22 -8.91 38.12 -21.78
N ALA A 23 -9.77 38.74 -22.58
CA ALA A 23 -10.41 40.00 -22.24
C ALA A 23 -11.92 39.74 -22.18
N VAL A 24 -12.57 40.29 -21.17
CA VAL A 24 -14.01 40.20 -21.00
C VAL A 24 -14.58 41.62 -21.17
N THR A 25 -15.54 41.75 -22.05
CA THR A 25 -16.35 43.00 -22.22
C THR A 25 -17.73 42.68 -21.67
N ALA A 26 -18.15 43.39 -20.63
CA ALA A 26 -19.47 43.29 -20.06
C ALA A 26 -20.18 44.66 -20.20
N GLU A 27 -21.46 44.66 -20.55
CA GLU A 27 -22.26 45.87 -20.76
C GLU A 27 -22.91 46.33 -19.46
N ASP A 28 -23.06 45.42 -18.48
CA ASP A 28 -23.68 45.71 -17.19
C ASP A 28 -23.05 44.86 -16.05
N SER A 29 -23.44 45.17 -14.80
CA SER A 29 -22.94 44.52 -13.59
C SER A 29 -23.37 43.04 -13.45
N GLU A 30 -24.47 42.64 -14.06
CA GLU A 30 -24.99 41.26 -14.05
C GLU A 30 -24.11 40.38 -14.96
N GLN A 31 -23.76 40.89 -16.14
CA GLN A 31 -22.85 40.20 -17.06
C GLN A 31 -21.43 40.11 -16.50
N GLU A 32 -20.95 41.13 -15.76
CA GLU A 32 -19.65 41.03 -15.04
C GLU A 32 -19.67 39.90 -14.02
N GLN A 33 -20.79 39.70 -13.30
CA GLN A 33 -20.87 38.66 -12.27
C GLN A 33 -20.96 37.27 -12.87
N ILE A 34 -21.70 37.10 -13.96
CA ILE A 34 -21.73 35.85 -14.73
C ILE A 34 -20.35 35.51 -15.29
N ALA A 35 -19.64 36.47 -15.85
CA ALA A 35 -18.30 36.28 -16.39
C ALA A 35 -17.31 35.88 -15.30
N LEU A 36 -17.39 36.48 -14.11
CA LEU A 36 -16.55 36.11 -12.96
C LEU A 36 -16.78 34.68 -12.51
N GLU A 37 -18.04 34.25 -12.44
CA GLU A 37 -18.40 32.86 -12.09
C GLU A 37 -17.89 31.86 -13.13
N GLN A 38 -18.04 32.16 -14.42
CA GLN A 38 -17.49 31.34 -15.50
C GLN A 38 -15.96 31.23 -15.46
N ILE A 39 -15.25 32.35 -15.18
CA ILE A 39 -13.79 32.35 -15.04
C ILE A 39 -13.36 31.52 -13.84
N ARG A 40 -14.06 31.62 -12.70
CA ARG A 40 -13.81 30.79 -11.52
C ARG A 40 -14.00 29.30 -11.83
N CYS A 41 -15.07 28.93 -12.51
CA CYS A 41 -15.32 27.56 -12.96
C CYS A 41 -14.21 27.07 -13.91
N LEU A 42 -13.77 27.90 -14.86
CA LEU A 42 -12.67 27.57 -15.77
C LEU A 42 -11.34 27.38 -15.01
N CYS A 43 -11.04 28.26 -14.06
CA CYS A 43 -9.83 28.14 -13.24
C CYS A 43 -9.85 26.84 -12.40
N LEU A 44 -11.01 26.49 -11.80
CA LEU A 44 -11.18 25.26 -11.05
C LEU A 44 -11.00 24.03 -11.96
N ALA A 45 -11.71 23.98 -13.08
CA ALA A 45 -11.61 22.88 -14.05
C ALA A 45 -10.18 22.73 -14.60
N TYR A 46 -9.49 23.85 -14.81
CA TYR A 46 -8.10 23.82 -15.27
C TYR A 46 -7.14 23.33 -14.18
N ARG A 47 -7.34 23.77 -12.92
CA ARG A 47 -6.56 23.29 -11.78
C ARG A 47 -6.77 21.78 -11.57
N GLU A 48 -8.01 21.32 -11.59
CA GLU A 48 -8.33 19.88 -11.49
C GLU A 48 -7.67 19.09 -12.62
N LYS A 49 -7.79 19.55 -13.86
CA LYS A 49 -7.19 18.88 -15.02
C LYS A 49 -5.67 18.84 -14.99
N TYR A 50 -5.02 19.83 -14.37
CA TYR A 50 -3.56 20.00 -14.34
C TYR A 50 -2.97 19.88 -12.94
N ASN A 51 -3.74 19.40 -11.96
CA ASN A 51 -3.22 19.03 -10.65
C ASN A 51 -2.34 17.80 -10.77
N LYS A 52 -1.10 17.89 -10.28
CA LYS A 52 -0.16 16.76 -10.30
C LYS A 52 -0.69 15.57 -9.52
N ASN A 53 -1.30 15.82 -8.37
CA ASN A 53 -1.84 14.75 -7.52
C ASN A 53 -3.01 14.03 -8.21
N ASP A 54 -3.92 14.76 -8.85
CA ASP A 54 -5.04 14.17 -9.59
C ASP A 54 -4.56 13.39 -10.81
N PHE A 55 -3.53 13.88 -11.49
CA PHE A 55 -2.90 13.16 -12.59
C PHE A 55 -2.24 11.87 -12.12
N LEU A 56 -1.42 11.93 -11.07
CA LEU A 56 -0.74 10.74 -10.53
C LEU A 56 -1.74 9.75 -9.94
N MET A 57 -2.78 10.24 -9.25
CA MET A 57 -3.87 9.41 -8.77
C MET A 57 -4.61 8.72 -9.92
N GLY A 58 -4.92 9.47 -10.98
CA GLY A 58 -5.53 8.91 -12.18
C GLY A 58 -4.66 7.84 -12.87
N LEU A 59 -3.32 7.98 -12.85
CA LEU A 59 -2.39 6.96 -13.34
C LEU A 59 -2.42 5.71 -12.44
N MET A 60 -2.31 5.88 -11.13
CA MET A 60 -2.35 4.77 -10.17
C MET A 60 -3.64 3.95 -10.27
N THR A 61 -4.78 4.63 -10.49
CA THR A 61 -6.08 3.96 -10.60
C THR A 61 -6.40 3.45 -12.01
N GLY A 62 -5.53 3.70 -13.00
CA GLY A 62 -5.77 3.31 -14.40
C GLY A 62 -6.84 4.15 -15.12
N GLY A 63 -7.18 5.32 -14.57
CA GLY A 63 -8.19 6.22 -15.14
C GLY A 63 -7.70 7.09 -16.29
N ILE A 64 -6.41 7.03 -16.66
CA ILE A 64 -5.84 7.83 -17.73
C ILE A 64 -5.41 6.93 -18.89
N PRO A 65 -5.92 7.15 -20.11
CA PRO A 65 -5.50 6.41 -21.29
C PRO A 65 -4.02 6.64 -21.59
N SER A 66 -3.30 5.58 -22.00
CA SER A 66 -1.85 5.62 -22.24
C SER A 66 -1.41 6.68 -23.26
N TYR A 67 -2.24 6.96 -24.27
CA TYR A 67 -1.95 7.98 -25.30
C TYR A 67 -1.95 9.42 -24.75
N ASP A 68 -2.63 9.67 -23.62
CA ASP A 68 -2.76 11.00 -23.00
C ASP A 68 -1.67 11.26 -21.92
N VAL A 69 -1.04 10.19 -21.44
CA VAL A 69 -0.07 10.25 -20.32
C VAL A 69 1.11 11.14 -20.63
N GLN A 70 1.77 10.94 -21.78
CA GLN A 70 2.97 11.70 -22.14
C GLN A 70 2.70 13.20 -22.28
N GLN A 71 1.60 13.57 -22.93
CA GLN A 71 1.23 14.96 -23.11
C GLN A 71 0.91 15.65 -21.77
N ARG A 72 0.18 14.96 -20.89
CA ARG A 72 -0.16 15.51 -19.56
C ARG A 72 1.04 15.57 -18.65
N ALA A 73 1.90 14.54 -18.64
CA ALA A 73 3.14 14.54 -17.87
C ALA A 73 4.06 15.70 -18.26
N ALA A 74 4.25 15.96 -19.57
CA ALA A 74 5.03 17.08 -20.06
C ALA A 74 4.49 18.44 -19.57
N ARG A 75 3.17 18.65 -19.62
CA ARG A 75 2.52 19.88 -19.13
C ARG A 75 2.67 20.07 -17.62
N LEU A 76 2.73 18.97 -16.87
CA LEU A 76 2.89 18.98 -15.42
C LEU A 76 4.37 18.98 -14.98
N HIS A 77 5.29 18.99 -15.93
CA HIS A 77 6.73 18.87 -15.68
C HIS A 77 7.08 17.63 -14.84
N ILE A 78 6.46 16.50 -15.21
CA ILE A 78 6.76 15.17 -14.67
C ILE A 78 7.52 14.41 -15.75
N ALA A 79 8.74 13.97 -15.46
CA ALA A 79 9.54 13.17 -16.38
C ALA A 79 8.95 11.75 -16.47
N PRO A 80 8.46 11.29 -17.66
CA PRO A 80 7.80 9.98 -17.74
C PRO A 80 8.74 8.81 -17.50
N GLU A 81 9.98 8.90 -17.99
CA GLU A 81 10.99 7.83 -17.96
C GLU A 81 11.97 7.95 -16.77
N GLU A 82 11.63 8.75 -15.77
CA GLU A 82 12.43 8.83 -14.55
C GLU A 82 12.12 7.62 -13.67
N GLU A 83 13.16 6.91 -13.27
CA GLU A 83 13.05 5.76 -12.38
C GLU A 83 12.54 6.17 -11.00
N ARG A 84 11.56 5.43 -10.48
CA ARG A 84 10.90 5.74 -9.20
C ARG A 84 10.64 4.49 -8.40
N ILE A 85 10.46 4.68 -7.11
CA ILE A 85 9.91 3.68 -6.18
C ILE A 85 8.61 4.22 -5.64
N LEU A 86 7.56 3.41 -5.66
CA LEU A 86 6.27 3.73 -5.06
C LEU A 86 6.23 3.16 -3.64
N PHE A 87 6.02 4.03 -2.66
CA PHE A 87 5.64 3.66 -1.30
C PHE A 87 4.16 3.92 -1.11
N LEU A 88 3.43 2.94 -0.63
CA LEU A 88 2.04 3.09 -0.21
C LEU A 88 2.00 2.99 1.31
N ILE A 89 1.51 4.04 1.96
CA ILE A 89 1.42 4.19 3.41
C ILE A 89 -0.04 4.07 3.79
N GLU A 90 -0.37 3.13 4.66
CA GLU A 90 -1.72 2.99 5.22
C GLU A 90 -1.70 3.30 6.71
N MET A 91 -2.61 4.16 7.13
CA MET A 91 -2.81 4.61 8.50
C MET A 91 -4.02 3.89 9.10
N LYS A 92 -3.99 3.60 10.39
CA LYS A 92 -5.13 3.03 11.09
C LYS A 92 -6.27 4.06 11.25
N GLU A 93 -5.88 5.31 11.51
CA GLU A 93 -6.79 6.45 11.63
C GLU A 93 -6.27 7.59 10.75
N PRO A 94 -7.16 8.34 10.08
CA PRO A 94 -6.76 9.47 9.25
C PRO A 94 -6.09 10.56 10.10
N ASP A 95 -4.92 11.02 9.67
CA ASP A 95 -4.21 12.11 10.34
C ASP A 95 -3.59 13.07 9.29
N GLU A 96 -4.00 14.33 9.35
CA GLU A 96 -3.50 15.38 8.44
C GLU A 96 -2.01 15.73 8.68
N ILE A 97 -1.52 15.52 9.91
CA ILE A 97 -0.13 15.79 10.30
C ILE A 97 0.83 14.85 9.55
N VAL A 98 0.41 13.62 9.26
CA VAL A 98 1.22 12.63 8.54
C VAL A 98 1.70 13.16 7.18
N ALA A 99 0.83 13.84 6.43
CA ALA A 99 1.21 14.41 5.14
C ALA A 99 2.24 15.56 5.28
N GLU A 100 2.21 16.30 6.38
CA GLU A 100 3.16 17.36 6.68
C GLU A 100 4.53 16.79 7.08
N ILE A 101 4.54 15.78 7.94
CA ILE A 101 5.76 15.07 8.34
C ILE A 101 6.44 14.44 7.11
N LEU A 102 5.67 13.81 6.23
CA LEU A 102 6.21 13.25 4.98
C LEU A 102 6.82 14.33 4.07
N LYS A 103 6.25 15.53 4.01
CA LYS A 103 6.87 16.64 3.26
C LYS A 103 8.20 17.10 3.86
N ASN A 104 8.35 16.99 5.17
CA ASN A 104 9.61 17.28 5.85
C ASN A 104 10.64 16.18 5.62
N LEU A 105 10.20 14.91 5.66
CA LEU A 105 11.04 13.74 5.36
C LEU A 105 11.50 13.74 3.88
N PHE A 106 10.62 14.20 2.97
CA PHE A 106 10.91 14.33 1.53
C PHE A 106 10.90 15.80 1.09
N PRO A 107 11.96 16.57 1.39
CA PRO A 107 12.01 17.97 1.03
C PRO A 107 11.98 18.15 -0.50
N SER A 108 11.62 19.35 -0.96
CA SER A 108 11.40 19.64 -2.39
C SER A 108 12.57 19.28 -3.30
N GLN A 109 13.80 19.25 -2.77
CA GLN A 109 15.00 18.85 -3.51
C GLN A 109 14.97 17.39 -3.96
N THR A 110 14.28 16.51 -3.21
CA THR A 110 14.14 15.09 -3.56
C THR A 110 13.21 14.87 -4.75
N LYS A 111 12.39 15.87 -5.12
CA LYS A 111 11.36 15.75 -6.16
C LYS A 111 10.36 14.61 -5.96
N ALA A 112 10.22 14.10 -4.73
CA ALA A 112 9.22 13.12 -4.39
C ALA A 112 7.80 13.72 -4.50
N TYR A 113 6.85 12.92 -4.97
CA TYR A 113 5.43 13.29 -5.00
C TYR A 113 4.70 12.58 -3.88
N ILE A 114 4.03 13.34 -3.01
CA ILE A 114 3.16 12.81 -1.95
C ILE A 114 1.73 12.98 -2.42
N VAL A 115 1.05 11.88 -2.70
CA VAL A 115 -0.27 11.83 -3.31
C VAL A 115 -1.28 11.24 -2.33
N PRO A 116 -2.28 12.00 -1.88
CA PRO A 116 -3.38 11.43 -1.10
C PRO A 116 -4.19 10.45 -1.96
N VAL A 117 -4.28 9.20 -1.52
CA VAL A 117 -5.04 8.13 -2.19
C VAL A 117 -6.43 8.02 -1.59
N SER A 118 -6.51 8.05 -0.27
CA SER A 118 -7.76 8.06 0.50
C SER A 118 -7.53 8.78 1.83
N LYS A 119 -8.54 8.82 2.70
CA LYS A 119 -8.40 9.37 4.06
C LYS A 119 -7.33 8.61 4.87
N GLU A 120 -7.16 7.32 4.62
CA GLU A 120 -6.29 6.42 5.37
C GLU A 120 -5.01 6.06 4.60
N ARG A 121 -4.87 6.51 3.34
CA ARG A 121 -3.76 6.09 2.46
C ARG A 121 -3.09 7.26 1.78
N LEU A 122 -1.77 7.27 1.83
CA LEU A 122 -0.89 8.17 1.09
C LEU A 122 0.07 7.35 0.21
N ALA A 123 0.30 7.83 -1.00
CA ALA A 123 1.33 7.29 -1.87
C ALA A 123 2.50 8.26 -1.96
N VAL A 124 3.72 7.75 -1.88
CA VAL A 124 4.94 8.52 -2.12
C VAL A 124 5.64 7.94 -3.34
N LEU A 125 5.77 8.76 -4.39
CA LEU A 125 6.57 8.44 -5.57
C LEU A 125 7.94 9.07 -5.39
N TYR A 126 8.91 8.24 -5.06
CA TYR A 126 10.29 8.67 -4.80
C TYR A 126 11.16 8.44 -6.04
N PRO A 127 11.80 9.48 -6.63
CA PRO A 127 12.72 9.29 -7.73
C PRO A 127 13.98 8.59 -7.22
N PHE A 128 14.34 7.52 -7.91
CA PHE A 128 15.53 6.75 -7.60
C PHE A 128 16.59 6.99 -8.68
N HIS A 129 17.80 7.33 -8.25
CA HIS A 129 18.94 7.47 -9.13
C HIS A 129 20.07 6.62 -8.58
N GLU A 130 20.48 5.62 -9.33
CA GLU A 130 21.67 4.86 -8.99
C GLU A 130 22.88 5.80 -8.96
N THR A 131 23.46 5.97 -7.79
CA THR A 131 24.74 6.67 -7.66
C THR A 131 25.85 5.62 -7.70
N LYS A 132 26.94 5.91 -8.46
CA LYS A 132 28.09 5.00 -8.58
C LYS A 132 28.76 4.63 -7.25
N ASP A 133 28.43 5.35 -6.19
CA ASP A 133 28.95 5.17 -4.84
C ASP A 133 27.96 4.46 -3.89
N SER A 134 26.71 4.23 -4.30
CA SER A 134 25.75 3.47 -3.50
C SER A 134 26.08 1.98 -3.62
N LYS A 135 26.43 1.37 -2.48
CA LYS A 135 26.64 -0.09 -2.38
C LYS A 135 25.31 -0.85 -2.27
N ASP A 136 24.24 -0.15 -1.95
CA ASP A 136 22.94 -0.73 -1.69
C ASP A 136 22.17 -0.90 -3.02
N SER A 137 21.54 -2.04 -3.18
CA SER A 137 20.59 -2.26 -4.28
C SER A 137 19.35 -1.35 -4.12
N ALA A 138 18.61 -1.13 -5.20
CA ALA A 138 17.36 -0.36 -5.15
C ALA A 138 16.40 -0.91 -4.08
N ASP A 139 16.32 -2.23 -3.93
CA ASP A 139 15.48 -2.91 -2.93
C ASP A 139 15.94 -2.63 -1.50
N GLU A 140 17.24 -2.64 -1.22
CA GLU A 140 17.79 -2.31 0.11
C GLU A 140 17.54 -0.84 0.46
N HIS A 141 17.75 0.06 -0.50
CA HIS A 141 17.45 1.47 -0.33
C HIS A 141 15.95 1.69 -0.04
N ALA A 142 15.06 1.06 -0.83
CA ALA A 142 13.62 1.12 -0.62
C ALA A 142 13.22 0.61 0.77
N ARG A 143 13.82 -0.48 1.22
CA ARG A 143 13.58 -1.04 2.55
C ARG A 143 14.00 -0.08 3.67
N HIS A 144 15.20 0.47 3.58
CA HIS A 144 15.69 1.43 4.57
C HIS A 144 14.76 2.66 4.63
N LEU A 145 14.34 3.16 3.47
CA LEU A 145 13.44 4.32 3.40
C LEU A 145 12.04 3.98 3.95
N ALA A 146 11.51 2.78 3.67
CA ALA A 146 10.23 2.34 4.22
C ALA A 146 10.26 2.25 5.76
N HIS A 147 11.33 1.72 6.34
CA HIS A 147 11.51 1.72 7.80
C HIS A 147 11.65 3.13 8.35
N ALA A 148 12.41 4.03 7.70
CA ALA A 148 12.53 5.42 8.11
C ALA A 148 11.16 6.13 8.10
N ILE A 149 10.29 5.86 7.11
CA ILE A 149 8.91 6.37 7.08
C ILE A 149 8.13 5.89 8.30
N VAL A 150 8.15 4.58 8.60
CA VAL A 150 7.45 3.99 9.74
C VAL A 150 7.94 4.61 11.05
N ASP A 151 9.25 4.65 11.26
CA ASP A 151 9.86 5.13 12.50
C ASP A 151 9.57 6.62 12.72
N THR A 152 9.67 7.45 11.67
CA THR A 152 9.39 8.89 11.74
C THR A 152 7.92 9.14 12.06
N LEU A 153 6.98 8.46 11.37
CA LEU A 153 5.56 8.66 11.61
C LEU A 153 5.10 8.12 12.97
N ASN A 154 5.67 7.01 13.43
CA ASN A 154 5.41 6.52 14.78
C ASN A 154 5.94 7.47 15.86
N ALA A 155 7.11 8.08 15.65
CA ALA A 155 7.73 8.96 16.63
C ALA A 155 7.09 10.36 16.66
N GLU A 156 6.79 10.95 15.51
CA GLU A 156 6.34 12.36 15.41
C GLU A 156 4.82 12.52 15.41
N ALA A 157 4.08 11.57 14.78
CA ALA A 157 2.62 11.61 14.72
C ALA A 157 1.96 10.64 15.70
N LEU A 158 2.70 9.75 16.38
CA LEU A 158 2.16 8.61 17.14
C LEU A 158 1.21 7.75 16.28
N ALA A 159 1.37 7.80 14.97
CA ALA A 159 0.52 7.14 14.01
C ALA A 159 1.04 5.73 13.73
N HIS A 160 0.22 4.72 14.04
CA HIS A 160 0.52 3.35 13.64
C HIS A 160 0.31 3.20 12.13
N VAL A 161 1.39 3.14 11.39
CA VAL A 161 1.36 3.03 9.93
C VAL A 161 1.93 1.71 9.44
N GLN A 162 1.45 1.29 8.28
CA GLN A 162 1.98 0.17 7.52
C GLN A 162 2.40 0.68 6.14
N VAL A 163 3.55 0.24 5.69
CA VAL A 163 4.16 0.69 4.44
C VAL A 163 4.42 -0.49 3.53
N SER A 164 3.96 -0.43 2.31
CA SER A 164 4.43 -1.31 1.25
C SER A 164 5.21 -0.52 0.21
N PHE A 165 6.04 -1.19 -0.55
CA PHE A 165 6.72 -0.57 -1.67
C PHE A 165 6.82 -1.51 -2.86
N SER A 166 6.84 -0.90 -4.07
CA SER A 166 7.04 -1.60 -5.34
C SER A 166 8.51 -1.86 -5.60
N GLN A 167 8.80 -2.67 -6.59
CA GLN A 167 10.10 -2.66 -7.25
C GLN A 167 10.33 -1.29 -7.94
N MET A 168 11.52 -1.09 -8.49
CA MET A 168 11.83 0.11 -9.24
C MET A 168 10.96 0.21 -10.50
N ILE A 169 10.28 1.34 -10.65
CA ILE A 169 9.37 1.66 -11.76
C ILE A 169 10.15 2.44 -12.81
N PRO A 170 10.39 1.90 -14.01
CA PRO A 170 11.17 2.59 -15.03
C PRO A 170 10.40 3.73 -15.71
N SER A 171 9.08 3.65 -15.73
CA SER A 171 8.22 4.65 -16.35
C SER A 171 6.89 4.80 -15.62
N ILE A 172 6.36 6.04 -15.55
CA ILE A 172 5.03 6.29 -14.96
C ILE A 172 3.88 5.58 -15.71
N LEU A 173 4.12 5.04 -16.90
CA LEU A 173 3.15 4.23 -17.63
C LEU A 173 2.84 2.91 -16.91
N GLU A 174 3.77 2.40 -16.10
CA GLU A 174 3.63 1.16 -15.35
C GLU A 174 3.00 1.38 -13.97
N LEU A 175 2.87 2.64 -13.55
CA LEU A 175 2.44 3.03 -12.19
C LEU A 175 1.14 2.37 -11.73
N SER A 176 0.18 2.09 -12.62
CA SER A 176 -1.07 1.43 -12.26
C SER A 176 -0.87 -0.04 -11.84
N GLY A 177 0.11 -0.71 -12.43
CA GLY A 177 0.52 -2.07 -12.06
C GLY A 177 1.14 -2.09 -10.68
N ASP A 178 2.14 -1.25 -10.47
CA ASP A 178 2.89 -1.13 -9.22
C ASP A 178 2.00 -0.68 -8.04
N PHE A 179 1.06 0.22 -8.29
CA PHE A 179 0.08 0.62 -7.28
C PHE A 179 -0.85 -0.53 -6.86
N ARG A 180 -1.27 -1.38 -7.81
CA ARG A 180 -2.04 -2.59 -7.48
C ARG A 180 -1.19 -3.57 -6.68
N GLU A 181 0.07 -3.75 -7.04
CA GLU A 181 1.01 -4.61 -6.33
C GLU A 181 1.27 -4.11 -4.91
N ALA A 182 1.56 -2.83 -4.72
CA ALA A 182 1.73 -2.22 -3.40
C ALA A 182 0.44 -2.32 -2.55
N SER A 183 -0.73 -2.10 -3.17
CA SER A 183 -2.01 -2.26 -2.50
C SER A 183 -2.29 -3.71 -2.07
N LEU A 184 -1.92 -4.68 -2.91
CA LEU A 184 -1.99 -6.09 -2.59
C LEU A 184 -1.02 -6.44 -1.46
N ALA A 185 0.19 -5.86 -1.47
CA ALA A 185 1.21 -6.11 -0.46
C ALA A 185 0.73 -5.74 0.95
N ILE A 186 0.07 -4.58 1.12
CA ILE A 186 -0.52 -4.22 2.41
C ILE A 186 -1.59 -5.22 2.84
N LYS A 187 -2.51 -5.61 1.94
CA LYS A 187 -3.58 -6.55 2.27
C LYS A 187 -3.06 -7.93 2.70
N VAL A 188 -2.11 -8.46 1.93
CA VAL A 188 -1.46 -9.75 2.20
C VAL A 188 -0.61 -9.68 3.46
N GLY A 189 0.14 -8.57 3.62
CA GLY A 189 0.97 -8.33 4.78
C GLY A 189 0.17 -8.30 6.08
N LYS A 190 -0.90 -7.53 6.12
CA LYS A 190 -1.81 -7.45 7.28
C LYS A 190 -2.40 -8.81 7.67
N LEU A 191 -2.74 -9.60 6.67
CA LEU A 191 -3.39 -10.90 6.89
C LEU A 191 -2.44 -11.97 7.39
N PHE A 192 -1.24 -12.06 6.79
CA PHE A 192 -0.33 -13.18 7.04
C PHE A 192 0.88 -12.84 7.89
N TYR A 193 1.20 -11.54 8.02
CA TYR A 193 2.38 -11.04 8.74
C TYR A 193 2.03 -9.86 9.67
N PRO A 194 1.04 -10.00 10.59
CA PRO A 194 0.50 -8.90 11.38
C PRO A 194 1.53 -8.21 12.30
N GLU A 195 2.62 -8.89 12.61
CA GLU A 195 3.74 -8.36 13.42
C GLU A 195 4.65 -7.39 12.63
N GLN A 196 4.51 -7.36 11.30
CA GLN A 196 5.33 -6.53 10.43
C GLN A 196 4.63 -5.22 10.11
N THR A 197 5.43 -4.19 9.87
CA THR A 197 4.95 -2.86 9.46
C THR A 197 5.37 -2.48 8.04
N VAL A 198 6.34 -3.21 7.47
CA VAL A 198 6.86 -2.98 6.12
C VAL A 198 6.65 -4.25 5.28
N PHE A 199 6.01 -4.09 4.13
CA PHE A 199 5.61 -5.17 3.23
C PHE A 199 6.16 -4.97 1.82
N PRO A 200 7.39 -5.44 1.52
CA PRO A 200 7.90 -5.47 0.16
C PRO A 200 7.08 -6.46 -0.69
N TYR A 201 6.63 -6.04 -1.87
CA TYR A 201 5.79 -6.90 -2.72
C TYR A 201 6.48 -8.22 -3.11
N ASN A 202 7.78 -8.18 -3.40
CA ASN A 202 8.58 -9.35 -3.80
C ASN A 202 8.84 -10.35 -2.66
N GLU A 203 8.58 -9.97 -1.40
CA GLU A 203 8.83 -10.82 -0.22
C GLU A 203 7.56 -11.44 0.39
N LEU A 204 6.40 -11.19 -0.19
CA LEU A 204 5.13 -11.76 0.28
C LEU A 204 5.07 -13.30 0.14
N GLY A 205 5.96 -13.88 -0.65
CA GLY A 205 6.09 -15.32 -0.81
C GLY A 205 4.76 -16.00 -1.18
N ILE A 206 4.47 -17.11 -0.51
CA ILE A 206 3.26 -17.91 -0.76
C ILE A 206 1.97 -17.18 -0.39
N GLY A 207 2.02 -16.19 0.52
CA GLY A 207 0.84 -15.42 0.92
C GLY A 207 0.18 -14.71 -0.25
N ARG A 208 0.98 -14.21 -1.21
CA ARG A 208 0.49 -13.59 -2.43
C ARG A 208 -0.30 -14.57 -3.32
N LEU A 209 0.14 -15.81 -3.40
CA LEU A 209 -0.55 -16.84 -4.18
C LEU A 209 -1.87 -17.23 -3.50
N ILE A 210 -1.84 -17.50 -2.20
CA ILE A 210 -3.03 -17.88 -1.43
C ILE A 210 -4.11 -16.80 -1.51
N TYR A 211 -3.74 -15.53 -1.37
CA TYR A 211 -4.69 -14.41 -1.42
C TYR A 211 -5.42 -14.27 -2.77
N GLN A 212 -4.90 -14.85 -3.83
CA GLN A 212 -5.48 -14.82 -5.17
C GLN A 212 -6.25 -16.11 -5.53
N LEU A 213 -6.29 -17.10 -4.63
CA LEU A 213 -7.01 -18.35 -4.88
C LEU A 213 -8.52 -18.13 -4.75
N PRO A 214 -9.32 -18.84 -5.57
CA PRO A 214 -10.77 -18.89 -5.38
C PRO A 214 -11.14 -19.49 -4.02
N VAL A 215 -12.14 -18.90 -3.35
CA VAL A 215 -12.64 -19.37 -2.04
C VAL A 215 -13.01 -20.87 -2.07
N SER A 216 -13.68 -21.32 -3.13
CA SER A 216 -14.08 -22.72 -3.30
C SER A 216 -12.89 -23.68 -3.34
N LEU A 217 -11.79 -23.28 -3.97
CA LEU A 217 -10.56 -24.08 -4.00
C LEU A 217 -9.92 -24.15 -2.60
N CYS A 218 -9.92 -23.05 -1.87
CA CYS A 218 -9.43 -22.99 -0.50
C CYS A 218 -10.24 -23.91 0.43
N GLU A 219 -11.57 -23.91 0.31
CA GLU A 219 -12.46 -24.76 1.09
C GLU A 219 -12.23 -26.26 0.79
N SER A 220 -12.15 -26.64 -0.50
CA SER A 220 -11.84 -28.02 -0.91
C SER A 220 -10.49 -28.47 -0.37
N PHE A 221 -9.46 -27.64 -0.46
CA PHE A 221 -8.13 -27.94 0.06
C PHE A 221 -8.16 -28.23 1.57
N LEU A 222 -8.86 -27.42 2.36
CA LEU A 222 -8.96 -27.66 3.81
C LEU A 222 -9.71 -28.94 4.14
N GLN A 223 -10.77 -29.29 3.39
CA GLN A 223 -11.48 -30.55 3.54
C GLN A 223 -10.59 -31.76 3.26
N GLU A 224 -9.77 -31.70 2.21
CA GLU A 224 -8.82 -32.75 1.86
C GLU A 224 -7.73 -32.92 2.93
N VAL A 225 -7.14 -31.82 3.40
CA VAL A 225 -6.05 -31.83 4.37
C VAL A 225 -6.50 -32.35 5.75
N PHE A 226 -7.67 -31.92 6.21
CA PHE A 226 -8.13 -32.22 7.57
C PHE A 226 -9.20 -33.33 7.64
N LEU A 227 -9.58 -33.95 6.52
CA LEU A 227 -10.55 -35.08 6.46
C LEU A 227 -11.79 -34.81 7.34
N ASP A 228 -12.47 -33.68 7.13
CA ASP A 228 -13.63 -33.19 7.89
C ASP A 228 -13.38 -32.91 9.39
N LYS A 229 -12.12 -32.93 9.84
CA LYS A 229 -11.71 -32.53 11.18
C LYS A 229 -11.08 -31.13 11.19
N ILE A 230 -11.59 -30.23 10.34
CA ILE A 230 -11.10 -28.85 10.29
C ILE A 230 -11.20 -28.28 11.71
N PRO A 231 -10.09 -27.88 12.33
CA PRO A 231 -10.14 -27.27 13.66
C PRO A 231 -10.91 -25.95 13.55
N ASP A 232 -12.07 -25.83 14.19
CA ASP A 232 -12.84 -24.58 14.20
C ASP A 232 -12.01 -23.39 14.70
N LYS A 233 -11.11 -23.66 15.62
CA LYS A 233 -10.08 -22.71 16.07
C LYS A 233 -8.96 -23.48 16.76
N LEU A 234 -7.72 -23.20 16.37
CA LEU A 234 -6.57 -23.55 17.20
C LEU A 234 -6.44 -22.48 18.27
N ASP A 235 -6.21 -22.91 19.52
CA ASP A 235 -5.98 -21.95 20.61
C ASP A 235 -4.67 -21.17 20.38
N ASP A 236 -4.61 -19.96 20.92
CA ASP A 236 -3.49 -19.03 20.72
C ASP A 236 -2.14 -19.64 21.16
N GLU A 237 -2.14 -20.47 22.19
CA GLU A 237 -0.92 -21.12 22.68
C GLU A 237 -0.41 -22.19 21.70
N THR A 238 -1.33 -22.93 21.10
CA THR A 238 -1.00 -23.91 20.04
C THR A 238 -0.47 -23.18 18.79
N LEU A 239 -1.13 -22.12 18.36
CA LEU A 239 -0.67 -21.31 17.22
C LEU A 239 0.70 -20.72 17.46
N LEU A 240 0.96 -20.16 18.66
CA LEU A 240 2.26 -19.64 19.04
C LEU A 240 3.34 -20.72 18.98
N THR A 241 3.04 -21.92 19.52
CA THR A 241 3.97 -23.06 19.51
C THR A 241 4.33 -23.48 18.09
N ILE A 242 3.33 -23.58 17.21
CA ILE A 242 3.52 -23.95 15.81
C ILE A 242 4.33 -22.91 15.06
N ASN A 243 3.95 -21.63 15.19
CA ASN A 243 4.64 -20.53 14.50
C ASN A 243 6.11 -20.47 14.91
N ARG A 244 6.44 -20.59 16.19
CA ARG A 244 7.82 -20.63 16.68
C ARG A 244 8.58 -21.85 16.18
N PHE A 245 7.92 -23.01 16.12
CA PHE A 245 8.53 -24.23 15.63
C PHE A 245 8.89 -24.13 14.14
N LEU A 246 7.98 -23.58 13.33
CA LEU A 246 8.20 -23.32 11.91
C LEU A 246 9.28 -22.27 11.68
N GLN A 247 9.28 -21.16 12.45
CA GLN A 247 10.30 -20.11 12.38
C GLN A 247 11.72 -20.63 12.73
N ASN A 248 11.79 -21.61 13.62
CA ASN A 248 13.05 -22.25 14.01
C ASN A 248 13.43 -23.45 13.12
N ASN A 249 12.90 -23.53 11.90
CA ASN A 249 13.19 -24.59 10.94
C ASN A 249 13.01 -26.00 11.54
N LEU A 250 11.91 -26.21 12.26
CA LEU A 250 11.55 -27.46 12.93
C LEU A 250 12.56 -27.92 13.99
N ASN A 251 13.31 -27.00 14.57
CA ASN A 251 14.31 -27.30 15.61
C ASN A 251 13.68 -27.31 17.00
N ILE A 252 13.50 -28.53 17.56
CA ILE A 252 12.90 -28.73 18.89
C ILE A 252 13.68 -28.03 19.99
N ALA A 253 15.02 -28.12 19.97
CA ALA A 253 15.85 -27.55 21.04
C ALA A 253 15.77 -26.03 21.08
N GLU A 254 15.87 -25.39 19.93
CA GLU A 254 15.76 -23.93 19.80
C GLU A 254 14.37 -23.44 20.17
N THR A 255 13.33 -24.10 19.66
CA THR A 255 11.93 -23.73 19.94
C THR A 255 11.59 -23.87 21.42
N SER A 256 12.00 -24.97 22.06
CA SER A 256 11.75 -25.16 23.50
C SER A 256 12.45 -24.09 24.34
N ARG A 257 13.67 -23.67 23.96
CA ARG A 257 14.39 -22.59 24.61
C ARG A 257 13.66 -21.25 24.51
N GLN A 258 13.23 -20.91 23.29
CA GLN A 258 12.51 -19.64 23.04
C GLN A 258 11.12 -19.58 23.69
N LEU A 259 10.44 -20.72 23.80
CA LEU A 259 9.13 -20.82 24.48
C LEU A 259 9.27 -21.07 25.98
N HIS A 260 10.48 -21.06 26.53
CA HIS A 260 10.76 -21.32 27.96
C HIS A 260 10.11 -22.61 28.47
N MET A 261 10.08 -23.67 27.67
CA MET A 261 9.50 -24.98 28.05
C MET A 261 10.51 -26.11 27.91
N HIS A 262 10.28 -27.21 28.63
CA HIS A 262 11.10 -28.40 28.50
C HIS A 262 10.85 -29.05 27.13
N ARG A 263 11.92 -29.61 26.52
CA ARG A 263 11.82 -30.28 25.19
C ARG A 263 10.72 -31.34 25.10
N ASN A 264 10.51 -32.09 26.18
CA ASN A 264 9.50 -33.15 26.21
C ASN A 264 8.07 -32.56 26.20
N THR A 265 7.87 -31.37 26.78
CA THR A 265 6.61 -30.63 26.72
C THR A 265 6.30 -30.20 25.29
N LEU A 266 7.31 -29.71 24.56
CA LEU A 266 7.14 -29.35 23.16
C LEU A 266 6.82 -30.58 22.31
N ILE A 267 7.53 -31.69 22.49
CA ILE A 267 7.26 -32.95 21.76
C ILE A 267 5.82 -33.39 22.03
N TYR A 268 5.40 -33.43 23.29
CA TYR A 268 4.03 -33.77 23.66
C TYR A 268 3.00 -32.88 22.96
N ARG A 269 3.22 -31.55 22.89
CA ARG A 269 2.32 -30.64 22.17
C ARG A 269 2.27 -30.94 20.68
N LEU A 270 3.41 -31.21 20.04
CA LEU A 270 3.45 -31.59 18.62
C LEU A 270 2.68 -32.89 18.36
N GLU A 271 2.80 -33.88 19.26
CA GLU A 271 2.02 -35.14 19.19
C GLU A 271 0.49 -34.90 19.38
N GLN A 272 0.10 -33.93 20.22
CA GLN A 272 -1.33 -33.57 20.33
C GLN A 272 -1.86 -32.89 19.05
N ILE A 273 -1.03 -32.07 18.40
CA ILE A 273 -1.36 -31.45 17.10
C ILE A 273 -1.52 -32.55 16.04
N GLU A 274 -0.57 -33.49 15.97
CA GLU A 274 -0.62 -34.63 15.04
C GLU A 274 -1.90 -35.46 15.23
N LYS A 275 -2.27 -35.78 16.47
CA LYS A 275 -3.51 -36.50 16.78
C LYS A 275 -4.78 -35.75 16.35
N ARG A 276 -4.78 -34.44 16.43
CA ARG A 276 -5.93 -33.60 16.08
C ARG A 276 -6.05 -33.35 14.58
N THR A 277 -4.93 -33.22 13.89
CA THR A 277 -4.88 -32.78 12.49
C THR A 277 -4.48 -33.87 11.51
N GLY A 278 -3.86 -34.94 12.01
CA GLY A 278 -3.29 -36.01 11.17
C GLY A 278 -1.92 -35.66 10.57
N LEU A 279 -1.36 -34.48 10.88
CA LEU A 279 -0.09 -33.98 10.32
C LEU A 279 1.00 -33.98 11.38
N ASP A 280 2.09 -34.72 11.15
CA ASP A 280 3.28 -34.70 12.01
C ASP A 280 4.19 -33.49 11.66
N LEU A 281 4.06 -32.41 12.39
CA LEU A 281 4.83 -31.18 12.13
C LEU A 281 6.35 -31.34 12.24
N ARG A 282 6.85 -32.49 12.70
CA ARG A 282 8.29 -32.84 12.70
C ARG A 282 8.78 -33.27 11.31
N GLN A 283 7.83 -33.64 10.43
CA GLN A 283 8.09 -33.93 9.02
C GLN A 283 7.89 -32.66 8.18
N PHE A 284 8.86 -32.39 7.31
CA PHE A 284 8.86 -31.15 6.53
C PHE A 284 7.58 -30.98 5.66
N GLU A 285 7.16 -32.05 4.97
CA GLU A 285 5.98 -32.03 4.09
C GLU A 285 4.69 -31.73 4.86
N ASP A 286 4.50 -32.37 6.02
CA ASP A 286 3.35 -32.14 6.89
C ASP A 286 3.37 -30.73 7.50
N ALA A 287 4.53 -30.26 7.92
CA ALA A 287 4.72 -28.92 8.46
C ALA A 287 4.42 -27.84 7.40
N MET A 288 4.84 -28.06 6.15
CA MET A 288 4.54 -27.16 5.02
C MET A 288 3.05 -27.18 4.71
N THR A 289 2.44 -28.35 4.61
CA THR A 289 0.99 -28.53 4.38
C THR A 289 0.19 -27.82 5.47
N PHE A 290 0.57 -28.00 6.72
CA PHE A 290 -0.08 -27.35 7.86
C PHE A 290 0.07 -25.81 7.79
N LYS A 291 1.25 -25.30 7.46
CA LYS A 291 1.48 -23.86 7.29
C LYS A 291 0.56 -23.27 6.22
N ILE A 292 0.49 -23.92 5.05
CA ILE A 292 -0.39 -23.48 3.97
C ILE A 292 -1.86 -23.54 4.42
N ALA A 293 -2.28 -24.62 5.06
CA ALA A 293 -3.65 -24.77 5.55
C ALA A 293 -4.02 -23.68 6.56
N THR A 294 -3.13 -23.31 7.48
CA THR A 294 -3.34 -22.20 8.42
C THR A 294 -3.48 -20.86 7.70
N MET A 295 -2.66 -20.59 6.67
CA MET A 295 -2.78 -19.38 5.87
C MET A 295 -4.10 -19.34 5.09
N VAL A 296 -4.52 -20.48 4.51
CA VAL A 296 -5.81 -20.61 3.83
C VAL A 296 -6.97 -20.37 4.79
N MET A 297 -6.92 -20.90 6.01
CA MET A 297 -7.93 -20.64 7.06
C MET A 297 -8.03 -19.14 7.37
N ASN A 298 -6.90 -18.46 7.59
CA ASN A 298 -6.88 -17.03 7.87
C ASN A 298 -7.49 -16.23 6.70
N TYR A 299 -7.18 -16.61 5.46
CA TYR A 299 -7.75 -15.97 4.27
C TYR A 299 -9.28 -16.15 4.21
N LEU A 300 -9.79 -17.37 4.42
CA LEU A 300 -11.23 -17.63 4.42
C LEU A 300 -11.97 -16.89 5.54
N HIS A 301 -11.36 -16.75 6.71
CA HIS A 301 -11.92 -15.95 7.81
C HIS A 301 -12.06 -14.49 7.40
N ALA A 302 -11.00 -13.89 6.85
CA ALA A 302 -11.02 -12.50 6.40
C ALA A 302 -12.05 -12.25 5.28
N GLU A 303 -12.22 -13.19 4.35
CA GLU A 303 -13.24 -13.08 3.29
C GLU A 303 -14.67 -13.16 3.85
N LYS A 304 -14.92 -14.02 4.86
CA LYS A 304 -16.23 -14.09 5.54
C LYS A 304 -16.56 -12.79 6.29
N GLU A 305 -15.60 -12.19 6.98
CA GLU A 305 -15.77 -10.92 7.69
C GLU A 305 -16.11 -9.78 6.75
N LYS A 306 -15.45 -9.69 5.58
CA LYS A 306 -15.77 -8.69 4.54
C LYS A 306 -17.20 -8.82 4.05
N ASN A 307 -17.63 -10.04 3.72
CA ASN A 307 -18.98 -10.29 3.22
C ASN A 307 -20.07 -9.98 4.26
N CYS A 308 -19.77 -10.11 5.56
CA CYS A 308 -20.70 -9.73 6.64
C CYS A 308 -20.80 -8.20 6.85
N THR A 309 -19.77 -7.44 6.46
CA THR A 309 -19.72 -5.98 6.63
C THR A 309 -20.38 -5.23 5.45
N GLU A 310 -20.50 -5.89 4.29
CA GLU A 310 -21.11 -5.33 3.07
C GLU A 310 -22.63 -5.61 2.97
N MET A 311 -23.23 -6.39 3.88
CA MET A 311 -24.67 -6.61 4.02
C MET A 311 -25.27 -5.67 5.08
#